data_7b6a1cfbed1c5f64b5e0c4a539d60a2a
#
_entry.id   7b6a1cfbed1c5f64b5e0c4a539d60a2a
#
_cell.length_a   1.000
_cell.length_b   1.000
_cell.length_c   1.000
_cell.angle_alpha   90.00
_cell.angle_beta   90.00
_cell.angle_gamma   90.00
#
_symmetry.space_group_name_H-M   'P 1'
#
loop_
_entity.id
_entity.type
_entity.pdbx_description
1 polymer ?
#
loop_
_entity_poly.entity_id
_entity_poly.type
_entity_poly.pdbx_seq_one_letter_code
_entity_poly.pdbx_strand_id
1 'polypeptide(L)'
;YSGFGSALKNIVTMTGGTVGDCLYGGRVSEKSNGEASYNEVTISGGTVSNDVIGGYSQNGDVIGNKVTVEGTATVKGTDYSDVYGGYSIDGKASGNQVQMTGGSVQSEISGAFSYKGDAINNTLAISGGTVDGYASGGFSDAGAVTGNIITISENGTIKNDAVGGLLSEGAKGTSGNQAIMTGGSVGGNLIGGYIMISSPSNADNTVTLSGGSVS
;
A
#
# COMPACT_ATOMS: atom_id res chain seq x y z
N TYR A 1 14.62 9.31 10.15
CA TYR A 1 15.56 9.39 9.03
C TYR A 1 16.89 8.76 9.41
N SER A 2 17.41 7.86 8.59
CA SER A 2 18.74 7.25 8.78
C SER A 2 19.63 7.58 7.59
N GLY A 3 20.78 8.20 7.86
CA GLY A 3 21.75 8.61 6.82
C GLY A 3 22.63 7.47 6.31
N PHE A 4 23.02 6.53 7.20
CA PHE A 4 23.94 5.43 6.90
C PHE A 4 23.57 4.11 7.60
N GLY A 5 22.34 3.88 7.90
CA GLY A 5 21.87 2.66 8.57
C GLY A 5 20.43 2.39 8.33
N SER A 6 19.86 1.51 9.10
CA SER A 6 18.44 1.17 9.02
C SER A 6 17.56 2.16 9.79
N ALA A 7 16.30 2.28 9.40
CA ALA A 7 15.27 3.04 10.09
C ALA A 7 14.26 2.06 10.71
N LEU A 8 14.37 1.81 12.01
CA LEU A 8 13.68 0.71 12.67
C LEU A 8 12.76 1.19 13.81
N LYS A 9 11.54 0.65 13.86
CA LYS A 9 10.61 0.78 14.99
C LYS A 9 10.29 2.23 15.39
N ASN A 10 10.25 3.14 14.41
CA ASN A 10 9.83 4.51 14.65
C ASN A 10 8.31 4.59 14.67
N ILE A 11 7.77 5.49 15.47
CA ILE A 11 6.34 5.75 15.58
C ILE A 11 6.08 7.21 15.25
N VAL A 12 5.15 7.44 14.33
CA VAL A 12 4.68 8.76 13.92
C VAL A 12 3.16 8.83 14.10
N THR A 13 2.69 9.84 14.82
CA THR A 13 1.25 10.07 15.01
C THR A 13 0.89 11.49 14.59
N MET A 14 -0.10 11.63 13.74
CA MET A 14 -0.66 12.90 13.29
C MET A 14 -2.16 12.95 13.60
N THR A 15 -2.57 13.89 14.42
CA THR A 15 -3.97 14.07 14.82
C THR A 15 -4.63 15.32 14.21
N GLY A 16 -3.85 16.11 13.47
CA GLY A 16 -4.30 17.34 12.83
C GLY A 16 -3.15 18.12 12.22
N GLY A 17 -3.43 19.29 11.68
CA GLY A 17 -2.43 20.13 11.03
C GLY A 17 -2.16 19.75 9.57
N THR A 18 -1.07 20.25 9.00
CA THR A 18 -0.69 20.00 7.60
C THR A 18 0.78 19.62 7.50
N VAL A 19 1.05 18.55 6.77
CA VAL A 19 2.39 18.16 6.29
C VAL A 19 2.42 18.52 4.80
N GLY A 20 3.27 19.47 4.42
CA GLY A 20 3.34 20.02 3.04
C GLY A 20 4.08 19.11 2.04
N ASP A 21 4.60 17.99 2.49
CA ASP A 21 5.32 16.99 1.68
C ASP A 21 4.97 15.58 2.18
N CYS A 22 5.82 14.58 1.95
CA CYS A 22 5.60 13.20 2.39
C CYS A 22 5.73 13.05 3.92
N LEU A 23 4.95 12.12 4.47
CA LEU A 23 5.04 11.67 5.86
C LEU A 23 5.63 10.26 5.90
N TYR A 24 6.77 10.08 6.58
CA TYR A 24 7.47 8.80 6.71
C TYR A 24 7.47 8.32 8.15
N GLY A 25 7.16 7.05 8.37
CA GLY A 25 7.45 6.37 9.63
C GLY A 25 8.95 6.16 9.81
N GLY A 26 9.58 5.55 8.80
CA GLY A 26 11.02 5.38 8.71
C GLY A 26 11.52 5.64 7.30
N ARG A 27 12.59 6.43 7.15
CA ARG A 27 13.21 6.70 5.86
C ARG A 27 14.72 6.45 5.92
N VAL A 28 15.21 5.63 4.99
CA VAL A 28 16.63 5.35 4.78
C VAL A 28 17.15 6.17 3.59
N SER A 29 18.34 6.75 3.77
CA SER A 29 19.01 7.56 2.74
C SER A 29 19.39 6.73 1.51
N GLU A 30 19.39 7.38 0.35
CA GLU A 30 19.86 6.83 -0.93
C GLU A 30 21.30 6.28 -0.91
N LYS A 31 22.12 6.74 0.03
CA LYS A 31 23.52 6.30 0.21
C LYS A 31 23.66 5.08 1.12
N SER A 32 22.55 4.53 1.61
CA SER A 32 22.53 3.41 2.54
C SER A 32 21.78 2.23 1.94
N ASN A 33 22.31 1.02 2.20
CA ASN A 33 21.60 -0.24 1.92
C ASN A 33 20.78 -0.72 3.15
N GLY A 34 20.54 0.17 4.12
CA GLY A 34 19.77 -0.14 5.33
C GLY A 34 18.31 -0.44 5.03
N GLU A 35 17.70 -1.23 5.87
CA GLU A 35 16.28 -1.54 5.81
C GLU A 35 15.43 -0.48 6.52
N ALA A 36 14.18 -0.29 6.09
CA ALA A 36 13.19 0.45 6.83
C ALA A 36 12.11 -0.52 7.34
N SER A 37 12.17 -0.87 8.63
CA SER A 37 11.39 -1.99 9.13
C SER A 37 10.68 -1.70 10.44
N TYR A 38 9.45 -2.26 10.56
CA TYR A 38 8.61 -2.18 11.76
C TYR A 38 8.31 -0.75 12.20
N ASN A 39 8.25 0.19 11.26
CA ASN A 39 7.84 1.57 11.55
C ASN A 39 6.33 1.69 11.50
N GLU A 40 5.76 2.55 12.33
CA GLU A 40 4.33 2.78 12.43
C GLU A 40 3.98 4.24 12.13
N VAL A 41 2.96 4.46 11.30
CA VAL A 41 2.36 5.77 11.04
C VAL A 41 0.87 5.69 11.34
N THR A 42 0.36 6.61 12.16
CA THR A 42 -1.08 6.77 12.38
C THR A 42 -1.47 8.21 12.05
N ILE A 43 -2.43 8.38 11.16
CA ILE A 43 -3.03 9.67 10.83
C ILE A 43 -4.54 9.62 11.10
N SER A 44 -5.01 10.41 12.08
CA SER A 44 -6.43 10.46 12.47
C SER A 44 -7.11 11.78 12.09
N GLY A 45 -6.35 12.77 11.66
CA GLY A 45 -6.84 14.07 11.18
C GLY A 45 -5.75 14.89 10.54
N GLY A 46 -6.13 15.99 9.90
CA GLY A 46 -5.23 16.87 9.17
C GLY A 46 -5.00 16.45 7.73
N THR A 47 -4.04 17.10 7.07
CA THR A 47 -3.75 16.89 5.64
C THR A 47 -2.27 16.60 5.42
N VAL A 48 -1.98 15.54 4.66
CA VAL A 48 -0.65 15.28 4.09
C VAL A 48 -0.74 15.59 2.60
N SER A 49 0.13 16.49 2.11
CA SER A 49 0.05 17.04 0.73
C SER A 49 0.78 16.18 -0.30
N ASN A 50 1.36 15.08 0.09
CA ASN A 50 2.01 14.09 -0.78
C ASN A 50 1.84 12.70 -0.13
N ASP A 51 2.81 11.82 -0.22
CA ASP A 51 2.67 10.44 0.21
C ASP A 51 2.72 10.23 1.72
N VAL A 52 2.05 9.17 2.17
CA VAL A 52 2.20 8.61 3.52
C VAL A 52 2.83 7.23 3.41
N ILE A 53 4.03 7.06 3.97
CA ILE A 53 4.82 5.85 3.82
C ILE A 53 5.28 5.33 5.20
N GLY A 54 4.91 4.10 5.53
CA GLY A 54 5.34 3.47 6.78
C GLY A 54 6.85 3.31 6.85
N GLY A 55 7.45 2.69 5.83
CA GLY A 55 8.90 2.54 5.69
C GLY A 55 9.37 2.77 4.27
N TYR A 56 10.38 3.62 4.08
CA TYR A 56 11.02 3.89 2.78
C TYR A 56 12.49 3.51 2.78
N SER A 57 12.90 2.75 1.78
CA SER A 57 14.33 2.52 1.47
C SER A 57 14.56 2.52 -0.04
N GLN A 58 15.65 3.15 -0.49
CA GLN A 58 16.01 3.08 -1.90
C GLN A 58 16.67 1.74 -2.23
N ASN A 59 17.63 1.30 -1.45
CA ASN A 59 18.46 0.14 -1.79
C ASN A 59 18.18 -1.09 -0.91
N GLY A 60 17.55 -0.91 0.25
CA GLY A 60 17.28 -1.99 1.21
C GLY A 60 15.82 -2.43 1.23
N ASP A 61 15.57 -3.48 1.96
CA ASP A 61 14.23 -4.03 2.14
C ASP A 61 13.35 -3.14 3.04
N VAL A 62 12.04 -3.21 2.84
CA VAL A 62 11.04 -2.59 3.70
C VAL A 62 10.12 -3.67 4.27
N ILE A 63 10.18 -3.86 5.60
CA ILE A 63 9.62 -5.06 6.23
C ILE A 63 8.72 -4.69 7.41
N GLY A 64 7.51 -5.24 7.44
CA GLY A 64 6.63 -5.19 8.60
C GLY A 64 6.21 -3.79 9.05
N ASN A 65 6.25 -2.80 8.16
CA ASN A 65 5.81 -1.44 8.48
C ASN A 65 4.28 -1.37 8.47
N LYS A 66 3.73 -0.45 9.25
CA LYS A 66 2.28 -0.26 9.38
C LYS A 66 1.88 1.19 9.16
N VAL A 67 0.82 1.40 8.37
CA VAL A 67 0.15 2.69 8.23
C VAL A 67 -1.32 2.54 8.62
N THR A 68 -1.82 3.46 9.44
CA THR A 68 -3.24 3.56 9.79
C THR A 68 -3.77 4.92 9.36
N VAL A 69 -4.83 4.91 8.56
CA VAL A 69 -5.59 6.09 8.12
C VAL A 69 -6.97 6.02 8.73
N GLU A 70 -7.34 7.01 9.54
CA GLU A 70 -8.60 6.99 10.27
C GLU A 70 -9.20 8.39 10.46
N GLY A 71 -10.40 8.45 11.00
CA GLY A 71 -11.07 9.71 11.36
C GLY A 71 -11.29 10.60 10.15
N THR A 72 -10.77 11.84 10.20
CA THR A 72 -10.88 12.85 9.14
C THR A 72 -9.57 13.12 8.40
N ALA A 73 -8.62 12.21 8.48
CA ALA A 73 -7.33 12.34 7.81
C ALA A 73 -7.50 12.46 6.28
N THR A 74 -6.72 13.32 5.66
CA THR A 74 -6.73 13.53 4.21
C THR A 74 -5.33 13.41 3.64
N VAL A 75 -5.14 12.51 2.66
CA VAL A 75 -3.92 12.40 1.86
C VAL A 75 -4.25 12.92 0.48
N LYS A 76 -3.81 14.16 0.18
CA LYS A 76 -4.22 14.90 -1.01
C LYS A 76 -3.19 15.95 -1.42
N GLY A 77 -2.67 15.87 -2.62
CA GLY A 77 -1.71 16.82 -3.20
C GLY A 77 -2.08 17.30 -4.59
N THR A 78 -1.11 17.94 -5.25
CA THR A 78 -1.27 18.45 -6.62
C THR A 78 -1.01 17.40 -7.69
N ASP A 79 -0.20 16.39 -7.37
CA ASP A 79 0.16 15.31 -8.30
C ASP A 79 -0.37 13.97 -7.76
N TYR A 80 0.52 13.06 -7.40
CA TYR A 80 0.17 11.81 -6.74
C TYR A 80 0.21 12.00 -5.23
N SER A 81 -0.68 11.35 -4.52
CA SER A 81 -0.76 11.41 -3.05
C SER A 81 -1.20 10.05 -2.57
N ASP A 82 -0.21 9.19 -2.40
CA ASP A 82 -0.38 7.76 -2.21
C ASP A 82 -0.15 7.35 -0.76
N VAL A 83 -0.66 6.18 -0.41
CA VAL A 83 -0.41 5.57 0.90
C VAL A 83 0.20 4.20 0.72
N TYR A 84 1.40 4.02 1.28
CA TYR A 84 2.13 2.75 1.24
C TYR A 84 2.52 2.29 2.65
N GLY A 85 2.25 1.04 2.98
CA GLY A 85 2.80 0.43 4.19
C GLY A 85 4.33 0.39 4.15
N GLY A 86 4.89 -0.01 3.01
CA GLY A 86 6.32 0.03 2.71
C GLY A 86 6.59 0.40 1.25
N TYR A 87 7.65 1.15 1.01
CA TYR A 87 8.09 1.54 -0.34
C TYR A 87 9.59 1.28 -0.51
N SER A 88 9.94 0.37 -1.41
CA SER A 88 11.35 0.10 -1.78
C SER A 88 11.58 0.31 -3.26
N ILE A 89 12.78 0.81 -3.63
CA ILE A 89 13.17 0.90 -5.04
C ILE A 89 13.88 -0.38 -5.47
N ASP A 90 14.97 -0.76 -4.83
CA ASP A 90 15.77 -1.92 -5.24
C ASP A 90 15.51 -3.18 -4.38
N GLY A 91 15.08 -3.01 -3.13
CA GLY A 91 14.82 -4.10 -2.19
C GLY A 91 13.40 -4.66 -2.25
N LYS A 92 13.14 -5.65 -1.42
CA LYS A 92 11.81 -6.26 -1.27
C LYS A 92 10.91 -5.42 -0.38
N ALA A 93 9.61 -5.51 -0.63
CA ALA A 93 8.57 -5.01 0.26
C ALA A 93 7.77 -6.19 0.83
N SER A 94 7.94 -6.51 2.12
CA SER A 94 7.34 -7.72 2.69
C SER A 94 6.66 -7.52 4.04
N GLY A 95 5.50 -8.14 4.21
CA GLY A 95 4.75 -8.15 5.47
C GLY A 95 4.27 -6.77 5.93
N ASN A 96 4.25 -5.77 5.05
CA ASN A 96 3.79 -4.43 5.39
C ASN A 96 2.26 -4.38 5.40
N GLN A 97 1.70 -3.45 6.17
CA GLN A 97 0.28 -3.37 6.43
C GLN A 97 -0.23 -1.94 6.28
N VAL A 98 -1.37 -1.80 5.60
CA VAL A 98 -2.15 -0.57 5.62
C VAL A 98 -3.56 -0.88 6.11
N GLN A 99 -4.03 -0.08 7.05
CA GLN A 99 -5.41 -0.13 7.56
C GLN A 99 -6.07 1.23 7.36
N MET A 100 -7.21 1.27 6.71
CA MET A 100 -8.03 2.46 6.53
C MET A 100 -9.42 2.23 7.12
N THR A 101 -9.74 3.01 8.15
CA THR A 101 -11.06 2.96 8.84
C THR A 101 -11.85 4.26 8.68
N GLY A 102 -11.27 5.25 8.02
CA GLY A 102 -11.88 6.56 7.76
C GLY A 102 -10.96 7.43 6.92
N GLY A 103 -11.32 8.70 6.72
CA GLY A 103 -10.53 9.66 5.97
C GLY A 103 -10.65 9.51 4.45
N SER A 104 -9.73 10.13 3.72
CA SER A 104 -9.68 10.11 2.25
C SER A 104 -8.25 10.04 1.71
N VAL A 105 -8.06 9.26 0.65
CA VAL A 105 -6.81 9.14 -0.12
C VAL A 105 -7.13 9.48 -1.57
N GLN A 106 -6.46 10.49 -2.12
CA GLN A 106 -6.78 11.02 -3.46
C GLN A 106 -6.30 10.11 -4.58
N SER A 107 -5.20 9.40 -4.41
CA SER A 107 -4.59 8.58 -5.44
C SER A 107 -4.58 7.09 -5.02
N GLU A 108 -3.46 6.44 -4.98
CA GLU A 108 -3.35 5.01 -4.71
C GLU A 108 -3.18 4.71 -3.21
N ILE A 109 -3.67 3.54 -2.81
CA ILE A 109 -3.38 2.94 -1.50
C ILE A 109 -2.93 1.49 -1.68
N SER A 110 -1.78 1.14 -1.11
CA SER A 110 -1.23 -0.21 -1.23
C SER A 110 -0.61 -0.70 0.08
N GLY A 111 -0.78 -2.00 0.35
CA GLY A 111 -0.09 -2.65 1.45
C GLY A 111 1.42 -2.43 1.37
N ALA A 112 2.00 -2.50 0.17
CA ALA A 112 3.35 -2.04 -0.13
C ALA A 112 3.61 -1.92 -1.63
N PHE A 113 4.66 -1.16 -1.96
CA PHE A 113 5.22 -1.05 -3.30
C PHE A 113 6.71 -1.42 -3.34
N SER A 114 7.10 -2.15 -4.38
CA SER A 114 8.51 -2.36 -4.72
C SER A 114 8.75 -2.12 -6.20
N TYR A 115 9.71 -1.25 -6.54
CA TYR A 115 9.98 -0.94 -7.94
C TYR A 115 10.70 -2.10 -8.65
N LYS A 116 11.79 -2.65 -8.07
CA LYS A 116 12.57 -3.76 -8.69
C LYS A 116 12.47 -5.08 -7.94
N GLY A 117 12.25 -5.02 -6.62
CA GLY A 117 12.16 -6.20 -5.78
C GLY A 117 10.77 -6.80 -5.72
N ASP A 118 10.64 -7.87 -4.97
CA ASP A 118 9.39 -8.59 -4.81
C ASP A 118 8.46 -7.89 -3.81
N ALA A 119 7.13 -7.95 -4.03
CA ALA A 119 6.10 -7.55 -3.08
C ALA A 119 5.44 -8.80 -2.48
N ILE A 120 5.70 -9.09 -1.20
CA ILE A 120 5.37 -10.39 -0.60
C ILE A 120 4.57 -10.24 0.69
N ASN A 121 3.43 -10.93 0.79
CA ASN A 121 2.63 -11.04 2.01
C ASN A 121 2.26 -9.68 2.64
N ASN A 122 2.04 -8.65 1.81
CA ASN A 122 1.58 -7.36 2.26
C ASN A 122 0.05 -7.33 2.36
N THR A 123 -0.48 -6.50 3.21
CA THR A 123 -1.93 -6.44 3.45
C THR A 123 -2.46 -5.01 3.41
N LEU A 124 -3.62 -4.86 2.79
CA LEU A 124 -4.43 -3.65 2.82
C LEU A 124 -5.83 -4.01 3.34
N ALA A 125 -6.29 -3.34 4.38
CA ALA A 125 -7.65 -3.48 4.90
C ALA A 125 -8.37 -2.13 4.88
N ILE A 126 -9.51 -2.05 4.21
CA ILE A 126 -10.34 -0.85 4.10
C ILE A 126 -11.74 -1.18 4.65
N SER A 127 -12.08 -0.61 5.81
CA SER A 127 -13.41 -0.76 6.42
C SER A 127 -14.21 0.54 6.46
N GLY A 128 -13.58 1.66 6.11
CA GLY A 128 -14.22 2.97 6.02
C GLY A 128 -13.36 3.96 5.25
N GLY A 129 -13.92 5.12 4.93
CA GLY A 129 -13.25 6.14 4.15
C GLY A 129 -13.34 5.93 2.64
N THR A 130 -12.66 6.79 1.89
CA THR A 130 -12.72 6.80 0.42
C THR A 130 -11.32 6.86 -0.18
N VAL A 131 -11.07 5.98 -1.15
CA VAL A 131 -9.90 5.98 -2.03
C VAL A 131 -10.38 6.38 -3.43
N ASP A 132 -9.84 7.48 -3.97
CA ASP A 132 -10.23 7.98 -5.29
C ASP A 132 -9.53 7.23 -6.43
N GLY A 133 -8.36 6.64 -6.17
CA GLY A 133 -7.58 5.86 -7.11
C GLY A 133 -7.71 4.34 -6.94
N TYR A 134 -6.64 3.64 -7.24
CA TYR A 134 -6.53 2.18 -7.14
C TYR A 134 -6.19 1.75 -5.71
N ALA A 135 -6.54 0.49 -5.40
CA ALA A 135 -6.16 -0.12 -4.12
C ALA A 135 -5.56 -1.51 -4.36
N SER A 136 -4.41 -1.80 -3.73
CA SER A 136 -3.76 -3.11 -3.88
C SER A 136 -3.24 -3.68 -2.57
N GLY A 137 -3.32 -5.01 -2.41
CA GLY A 137 -2.68 -5.71 -1.29
C GLY A 137 -1.16 -5.57 -1.32
N GLY A 138 -0.58 -5.65 -2.52
CA GLY A 138 0.84 -5.38 -2.79
C GLY A 138 1.08 -5.15 -4.27
N PHE A 139 2.05 -4.29 -4.56
CA PHE A 139 2.38 -3.88 -5.92
C PHE A 139 3.88 -3.99 -6.18
N SER A 140 4.26 -4.51 -7.34
CA SER A 140 5.62 -4.43 -7.85
C SER A 140 5.64 -4.09 -9.33
N ASP A 141 6.63 -3.26 -9.74
CA ASP A 141 6.86 -3.03 -11.18
C ASP A 141 7.59 -4.20 -11.84
N ALA A 142 8.62 -4.74 -11.21
CA ALA A 142 9.50 -5.73 -11.87
C ALA A 142 9.69 -7.05 -11.10
N GLY A 143 9.36 -7.09 -9.82
CA GLY A 143 9.50 -8.27 -8.97
C GLY A 143 8.32 -9.23 -9.01
N ALA A 144 8.39 -10.30 -8.25
CA ALA A 144 7.25 -11.19 -8.02
C ALA A 144 6.25 -10.53 -7.05
N VAL A 145 4.96 -10.79 -7.26
CA VAL A 145 3.89 -10.30 -6.40
C VAL A 145 3.15 -11.50 -5.81
N THR A 146 3.43 -11.83 -4.53
CA THR A 146 3.01 -13.11 -3.97
C THR A 146 2.36 -12.98 -2.60
N GLY A 147 1.23 -13.66 -2.40
CA GLY A 147 0.57 -13.80 -1.10
C GLY A 147 0.02 -12.49 -0.53
N ASN A 148 -0.15 -11.44 -1.34
CA ASN A 148 -0.68 -10.17 -0.87
C ASN A 148 -2.21 -10.22 -0.76
N ILE A 149 -2.77 -9.45 0.17
CA ILE A 149 -4.19 -9.50 0.47
C ILE A 149 -4.77 -8.08 0.53
N ILE A 150 -5.86 -7.85 -0.20
CA ILE A 150 -6.74 -6.71 0.04
C ILE A 150 -8.06 -7.20 0.65
N THR A 151 -8.52 -6.52 1.70
CA THR A 151 -9.83 -6.75 2.32
C THR A 151 -10.66 -5.48 2.32
N ILE A 152 -11.86 -5.52 1.76
CA ILE A 152 -12.84 -4.43 1.76
C ILE A 152 -14.06 -4.88 2.57
N SER A 153 -14.46 -4.07 3.54
CA SER A 153 -15.59 -4.37 4.42
C SER A 153 -16.35 -3.11 4.81
N GLU A 154 -17.47 -3.29 5.46
CA GLU A 154 -18.29 -2.22 6.03
C GLU A 154 -18.62 -1.12 5.00
N ASN A 155 -18.08 0.10 5.21
CA ASN A 155 -18.35 1.27 4.38
C ASN A 155 -17.11 1.73 3.58
N GLY A 156 -16.09 0.89 3.44
CA GLY A 156 -14.90 1.19 2.64
C GLY A 156 -15.29 1.43 1.18
N THR A 157 -14.77 2.50 0.58
CA THR A 157 -15.07 2.88 -0.81
C THR A 157 -13.79 3.04 -1.60
N ILE A 158 -13.70 2.35 -2.73
CA ILE A 158 -12.63 2.46 -3.73
C ILE A 158 -13.29 2.85 -5.04
N LYS A 159 -12.90 3.98 -5.66
CA LYS A 159 -13.56 4.46 -6.89
C LYS A 159 -13.09 3.74 -8.15
N ASN A 160 -11.89 3.17 -8.13
CA ASN A 160 -11.32 2.40 -9.24
C ASN A 160 -11.18 0.91 -8.86
N ASP A 161 -10.16 0.22 -9.39
CA ASP A 161 -9.95 -1.20 -9.19
C ASP A 161 -9.39 -1.52 -7.78
N ALA A 162 -9.76 -2.69 -7.28
CA ALA A 162 -9.22 -3.30 -6.07
C ALA A 162 -8.52 -4.62 -6.45
N VAL A 163 -7.22 -4.74 -6.15
CA VAL A 163 -6.38 -5.83 -6.62
C VAL A 163 -5.65 -6.50 -5.45
N GLY A 164 -5.72 -7.83 -5.34
CA GLY A 164 -4.95 -8.58 -4.33
C GLY A 164 -3.45 -8.38 -4.51
N GLY A 165 -2.95 -8.57 -5.73
CA GLY A 165 -1.56 -8.33 -6.10
C GLY A 165 -1.42 -7.78 -7.52
N LEU A 166 -0.69 -6.68 -7.67
CA LEU A 166 -0.52 -5.95 -8.93
C LEU A 166 0.94 -6.02 -9.40
N LEU A 167 1.14 -6.44 -10.65
CA LEU A 167 2.44 -6.45 -11.33
C LEU A 167 2.36 -5.60 -12.60
N SER A 168 3.23 -4.59 -12.71
CA SER A 168 3.21 -3.65 -13.84
C SER A 168 4.05 -4.14 -15.03
N GLU A 169 5.34 -4.42 -14.86
CA GLU A 169 6.27 -4.67 -15.98
C GLU A 169 7.12 -5.95 -15.84
N GLY A 170 7.06 -6.63 -14.70
CA GLY A 170 8.00 -7.69 -14.37
C GLY A 170 7.76 -9.03 -15.07
N ALA A 171 8.82 -9.82 -15.19
CA ALA A 171 8.80 -11.15 -15.76
C ALA A 171 8.57 -12.29 -14.74
N LYS A 172 8.35 -11.99 -13.45
CA LYS A 172 8.27 -13.00 -12.39
C LYS A 172 6.86 -13.48 -12.06
N GLY A 173 5.82 -12.69 -12.35
CA GLY A 173 4.42 -13.08 -12.18
C GLY A 173 3.78 -12.76 -10.85
N THR A 174 2.51 -13.11 -10.74
CA THR A 174 1.69 -12.98 -9.54
C THR A 174 1.15 -14.33 -9.09
N SER A 175 1.18 -14.62 -7.78
CA SER A 175 0.62 -15.86 -7.26
C SER A 175 0.11 -15.78 -5.82
N GLY A 176 -0.96 -16.52 -5.53
CA GLY A 176 -1.51 -16.65 -4.19
C GLY A 176 -2.06 -15.34 -3.59
N ASN A 177 -2.28 -14.31 -4.40
CA ASN A 177 -2.83 -13.04 -3.94
C ASN A 177 -4.36 -13.14 -3.79
N GLN A 178 -4.93 -12.36 -2.88
CA GLN A 178 -6.33 -12.44 -2.55
C GLN A 178 -7.00 -11.07 -2.54
N ALA A 179 -8.17 -10.97 -3.17
CA ALA A 179 -9.08 -9.85 -3.01
C ALA A 179 -10.36 -10.34 -2.33
N ILE A 180 -10.61 -9.85 -1.11
CA ILE A 180 -11.71 -10.27 -0.25
C ILE A 180 -12.62 -9.07 -0.01
N MET A 181 -13.89 -9.19 -0.37
CA MET A 181 -14.90 -8.17 -0.15
C MET A 181 -16.11 -8.73 0.59
N THR A 182 -16.37 -8.18 1.78
CA THR A 182 -17.48 -8.55 2.66
C THR A 182 -18.48 -7.42 2.85
N GLY A 183 -18.18 -6.23 2.32
CA GLY A 183 -19.00 -5.02 2.40
C GLY A 183 -18.32 -3.90 1.60
N GLY A 184 -18.84 -2.68 1.66
CA GLY A 184 -18.30 -1.52 0.98
C GLY A 184 -18.60 -1.46 -0.52
N SER A 185 -17.81 -0.69 -1.26
CA SER A 185 -17.97 -0.51 -2.71
C SER A 185 -16.66 -0.40 -3.47
N VAL A 186 -16.61 -1.01 -4.66
CA VAL A 186 -15.53 -0.90 -5.64
C VAL A 186 -16.16 -0.40 -6.95
N GLY A 187 -15.71 0.74 -7.45
CA GLY A 187 -16.22 1.38 -8.66
C GLY A 187 -15.64 0.83 -9.96
N GLY A 188 -14.59 0.04 -9.88
CA GLY A 188 -13.96 -0.68 -10.98
C GLY A 188 -14.02 -2.19 -10.76
N ASN A 189 -12.93 -2.88 -11.02
CA ASN A 189 -12.83 -4.34 -10.94
C ASN A 189 -12.33 -4.80 -9.55
N LEU A 190 -12.78 -5.97 -9.11
CA LEU A 190 -12.23 -6.70 -7.98
C LEU A 190 -11.40 -7.88 -8.51
N ILE A 191 -10.07 -7.87 -8.29
CA ILE A 191 -9.13 -8.75 -8.97
C ILE A 191 -8.19 -9.43 -7.96
N GLY A 192 -8.04 -10.75 -8.02
CA GLY A 192 -7.10 -11.49 -7.16
C GLY A 192 -5.64 -11.17 -7.48
N GLY A 193 -5.25 -11.28 -8.75
CA GLY A 193 -3.90 -10.92 -9.22
C GLY A 193 -3.98 -10.34 -10.62
N TYR A 194 -3.27 -9.25 -10.87
CA TYR A 194 -3.28 -8.53 -12.14
C TYR A 194 -1.86 -8.29 -12.66
N ILE A 195 -1.66 -8.52 -13.94
CA ILE A 195 -0.41 -8.27 -14.68
C ILE A 195 -0.73 -7.34 -15.83
N MET A 196 -0.08 -6.17 -15.87
CA MET A 196 -0.36 -5.14 -16.88
C MET A 196 0.23 -5.45 -18.26
N ILE A 197 1.24 -6.30 -18.35
CA ILE A 197 1.89 -6.69 -19.60
C ILE A 197 1.75 -8.18 -19.90
N SER A 198 1.91 -8.55 -21.17
CA SER A 198 1.82 -9.93 -21.62
C SER A 198 3.02 -10.79 -21.18
N SER A 199 2.81 -11.73 -20.30
CA SER A 199 3.75 -12.67 -19.66
C SER A 199 4.02 -12.24 -18.22
N PRO A 200 4.32 -13.04 -17.36
CA PRO A 200 4.50 -14.43 -17.07
C PRO A 200 3.30 -15.05 -16.34
N SER A 201 3.53 -15.94 -15.38
CA SER A 201 2.49 -16.70 -14.69
C SER A 201 1.59 -15.82 -13.81
N ASN A 202 0.28 -15.92 -13.97
CA ASN A 202 -0.74 -15.40 -13.09
C ASN A 202 -1.51 -16.60 -12.51
N ALA A 203 -1.09 -17.09 -11.33
CA ALA A 203 -1.55 -18.38 -10.81
C ALA A 203 -2.07 -18.26 -9.35
N ASP A 204 -3.03 -19.12 -9.02
CA ASP A 204 -3.53 -19.32 -7.65
C ASP A 204 -4.02 -18.04 -6.93
N ASN A 205 -4.33 -16.98 -7.69
CA ASN A 205 -4.92 -15.77 -7.14
C ASN A 205 -6.43 -15.94 -6.97
N THR A 206 -6.98 -15.40 -5.89
CA THR A 206 -8.39 -15.62 -5.55
C THR A 206 -9.16 -14.32 -5.36
N VAL A 207 -10.44 -14.34 -5.69
CA VAL A 207 -11.43 -13.32 -5.36
C VAL A 207 -12.52 -13.94 -4.52
N THR A 208 -12.84 -13.33 -3.39
CA THR A 208 -13.97 -13.69 -2.54
C THR A 208 -14.90 -12.50 -2.41
N LEU A 209 -16.12 -12.60 -2.91
CA LEU A 209 -17.16 -11.60 -2.78
C LEU A 209 -18.34 -12.19 -2.01
N SER A 210 -18.57 -11.73 -0.79
CA SER A 210 -19.68 -12.19 0.07
C SER A 210 -20.61 -11.05 0.51
N GLY A 211 -20.29 -9.81 0.14
CA GLY A 211 -21.10 -8.62 0.40
C GLY A 211 -20.52 -7.40 -0.28
N GLY A 212 -21.26 -6.29 -0.29
CA GLY A 212 -20.87 -5.05 -0.95
C GLY A 212 -21.26 -4.97 -2.42
N SER A 213 -20.71 -4.00 -3.15
CA SER A 213 -21.00 -3.77 -4.57
C SER A 213 -19.73 -3.55 -5.39
N VAL A 214 -19.69 -4.13 -6.58
CA VAL A 214 -18.68 -3.92 -7.62
C VAL A 214 -19.42 -3.40 -8.86
N SER A 215 -18.99 -2.26 -9.45
CA SER A 215 -19.77 -1.55 -10.50
C SER A 215 -19.10 -1.62 -11.84
#